data_bcdda4fb84353731358bf697e49f48d2
#
_entry.id   bcdda4fb84353731358bf697e49f48d2
#
_cell.length_a   1.000
_cell.length_b   1.000
_cell.length_c   1.000
_cell.angle_alpha   90.00
_cell.angle_beta   90.00
_cell.angle_gamma   90.00
#
_symmetry.space_group_name_H-M   'P 1'
#
loop_
_entity.id
_entity.type
_entity.pdbx_description
1 polymer ?
#
loop_
_entity_poly.entity_id
_entity_poly.type
_entity_poly.pdbx_seq_one_letter_code
_entity_poly.pdbx_strand_id
1 'polypeptide(L)'
;ASSSYQAATGYVTTAEYHGTVTSEGVDSITYTVVYTGSKIVPVKTHIWDNGNLAAPLLIITAVLLCAAIAAAVLLLLRRRKNVYVYVPDSKPREYRLIAKFRVEPDSEVPAIDAGSLALNPGDTVAVEVKKSLARHLSGREFTVSFPQSDHTYTIQASKHNDWHEFTVPAEE
;
A
#
# COMPACT_ATOMS: atom_id res chain seq x y z
N ALA A 1 -0.54 -35.23 -10.50
CA ALA A 1 -0.73 -35.82 -11.83
C ALA A 1 -1.64 -34.89 -12.62
N SER A 2 -1.07 -34.14 -13.59
CA SER A 2 -1.87 -33.26 -14.45
C SER A 2 -2.37 -34.13 -15.61
N SER A 3 -3.67 -34.38 -15.66
CA SER A 3 -4.32 -34.98 -16.81
C SER A 3 -4.55 -33.91 -17.87
N SER A 4 -3.74 -33.95 -18.93
CA SER A 4 -4.02 -33.13 -20.10
C SER A 4 -5.12 -33.82 -20.92
N TYR A 5 -6.30 -33.24 -20.98
CA TYR A 5 -7.31 -33.65 -21.93
C TYR A 5 -6.95 -33.11 -23.31
N GLN A 6 -6.65 -34.00 -24.25
CA GLN A 6 -6.60 -33.63 -25.65
C GLN A 6 -8.05 -33.50 -26.16
N ALA A 7 -8.50 -32.28 -26.35
CA ALA A 7 -9.75 -32.05 -27.07
C ALA A 7 -9.55 -32.44 -28.53
N ALA A 8 -10.43 -33.29 -29.03
CA ALA A 8 -10.43 -33.67 -30.45
C ALA A 8 -10.62 -32.41 -31.32
N THR A 9 -9.63 -32.08 -32.15
CA THR A 9 -9.62 -30.87 -32.97
C THR A 9 -10.34 -31.02 -34.30
N GLY A 10 -10.92 -32.18 -34.55
CA GLY A 10 -11.77 -32.45 -35.71
C GLY A 10 -12.13 -33.94 -35.78
N TYR A 11 -13.24 -34.22 -36.37
CA TYR A 11 -13.70 -35.57 -36.67
C TYR A 11 -13.78 -35.71 -38.19
N VAL A 12 -13.21 -36.80 -38.74
CA VAL A 12 -13.47 -37.23 -40.11
C VAL A 12 -14.34 -38.46 -39.98
N THR A 13 -15.60 -38.35 -40.36
CA THR A 13 -16.52 -39.48 -40.38
C THR A 13 -16.71 -39.87 -41.83
N THR A 14 -16.28 -41.09 -42.19
CA THR A 14 -16.60 -41.69 -43.48
C THR A 14 -17.71 -42.68 -43.25
N ALA A 15 -18.84 -42.43 -43.86
CA ALA A 15 -19.95 -43.38 -43.84
C ALA A 15 -20.10 -43.97 -45.23
N GLU A 16 -19.88 -45.27 -45.32
CA GLU A 16 -20.14 -46.02 -46.56
C GLU A 16 -21.50 -46.69 -46.43
N TYR A 17 -22.36 -46.41 -47.41
CA TYR A 17 -23.68 -47.03 -47.50
C TYR A 17 -23.67 -47.97 -48.70
N HIS A 18 -23.90 -49.25 -48.44
CA HIS A 18 -24.12 -50.23 -49.45
C HIS A 18 -25.61 -50.54 -49.53
N GLY A 19 -26.17 -50.35 -50.69
CA GLY A 19 -27.53 -50.70 -50.96
C GLY A 19 -27.65 -51.41 -52.31
N THR A 20 -28.38 -52.48 -52.34
CA THR A 20 -28.66 -53.19 -53.62
C THR A 20 -30.04 -52.72 -54.12
N VAL A 21 -30.05 -52.06 -55.23
CA VAL A 21 -31.28 -51.72 -55.94
C VAL A 21 -31.41 -52.63 -57.09
N THR A 22 -32.39 -53.51 -57.11
CA THR A 22 -32.73 -54.37 -58.22
C THR A 22 -33.61 -53.61 -59.19
N SER A 23 -33.06 -53.23 -60.34
CA SER A 23 -33.83 -52.63 -61.41
C SER A 23 -33.57 -53.56 -62.65
N GLU A 24 -34.59 -53.75 -63.46
CA GLU A 24 -34.40 -54.56 -64.73
C GLU A 24 -33.31 -53.91 -65.56
N GLY A 25 -32.20 -54.62 -65.67
CA GLY A 25 -31.08 -54.25 -66.52
C GLY A 25 -29.87 -53.61 -65.83
N VAL A 26 -29.81 -53.52 -64.49
CA VAL A 26 -28.65 -52.99 -63.72
C VAL A 26 -28.40 -53.90 -62.53
N ASP A 27 -27.22 -54.52 -62.44
CA ASP A 27 -26.88 -55.46 -61.37
C ASP A 27 -26.47 -54.82 -60.08
N SER A 28 -25.93 -53.64 -60.11
CA SER A 28 -25.64 -52.87 -58.88
C SER A 28 -25.39 -51.38 -59.17
N ILE A 29 -25.77 -50.50 -58.26
CA ILE A 29 -25.46 -49.05 -58.27
C ILE A 29 -24.72 -48.73 -57.00
N THR A 30 -23.50 -48.21 -57.12
CA THR A 30 -22.69 -47.78 -56.00
C THR A 30 -22.77 -46.26 -55.91
N TYR A 31 -23.23 -45.74 -54.76
CA TYR A 31 -23.24 -44.31 -54.47
C TYR A 31 -22.10 -43.97 -53.52
N THR A 32 -21.24 -43.04 -53.91
CA THR A 32 -20.24 -42.48 -53.03
C THR A 32 -20.71 -41.10 -52.62
N VAL A 33 -20.96 -40.93 -51.32
CA VAL A 33 -21.33 -39.64 -50.76
C VAL A 33 -20.13 -39.11 -49.99
N VAL A 34 -19.56 -38.00 -50.45
CA VAL A 34 -18.49 -37.31 -49.77
C VAL A 34 -19.01 -36.15 -48.95
N TYR A 35 -18.88 -36.24 -47.65
CA TYR A 35 -19.19 -35.15 -46.76
C TYR A 35 -17.98 -34.27 -46.53
N THR A 36 -18.04 -32.99 -46.87
CA THR A 36 -17.04 -31.99 -46.52
C THR A 36 -17.47 -31.27 -45.26
N GLY A 37 -16.81 -31.60 -44.16
CA GLY A 37 -17.00 -30.86 -42.90
C GLY A 37 -16.07 -29.68 -42.80
N SER A 38 -16.51 -28.56 -42.31
CA SER A 38 -15.64 -27.47 -41.96
C SER A 38 -14.93 -27.76 -40.62
N LYS A 39 -13.64 -27.42 -40.56
CA LYS A 39 -12.86 -27.53 -39.33
C LYS A 39 -13.53 -26.68 -38.22
N ILE A 40 -13.92 -27.29 -37.13
CA ILE A 40 -14.39 -26.58 -35.96
C ILE A 40 -13.16 -25.87 -35.36
N VAL A 41 -13.10 -24.56 -35.50
CA VAL A 41 -12.09 -23.75 -34.81
C VAL A 41 -12.58 -23.56 -33.37
N PRO A 42 -11.83 -24.03 -32.38
CA PRO A 42 -12.22 -23.77 -31.00
C PRO A 42 -12.29 -22.26 -30.79
N VAL A 43 -13.45 -21.77 -30.36
CA VAL A 43 -13.61 -20.39 -29.93
C VAL A 43 -12.67 -20.21 -28.74
N LYS A 44 -11.78 -19.23 -28.81
CA LYS A 44 -10.97 -18.85 -27.65
C LYS A 44 -11.94 -18.38 -26.57
N THR A 45 -12.23 -19.28 -25.66
CA THR A 45 -13.01 -18.92 -24.47
C THR A 45 -12.24 -17.90 -23.66
N HIS A 46 -12.93 -16.95 -23.12
CA HIS A 46 -12.37 -15.93 -22.23
C HIS A 46 -11.62 -16.63 -21.08
N ILE A 47 -10.59 -15.99 -20.54
CA ILE A 47 -9.76 -16.51 -19.42
C ILE A 47 -10.61 -17.06 -18.26
N TRP A 48 -11.81 -16.53 -18.11
CA TRP A 48 -12.79 -16.89 -17.08
C TRP A 48 -13.55 -18.21 -17.37
N ASP A 49 -13.68 -18.61 -18.64
CA ASP A 49 -14.45 -19.79 -19.05
C ASP A 49 -13.68 -21.12 -18.92
N ASN A 50 -12.37 -21.05 -18.81
CA ASN A 50 -11.54 -22.26 -18.76
C ASN A 50 -11.53 -22.93 -17.35
N GLY A 51 -12.37 -22.52 -16.41
CA GLY A 51 -12.38 -23.07 -15.06
C GLY A 51 -11.08 -22.87 -14.28
N ASN A 52 -10.10 -22.24 -14.89
CA ASN A 52 -8.82 -21.96 -14.26
C ASN A 52 -8.89 -20.68 -13.43
N LEU A 53 -9.47 -20.79 -12.25
CA LEU A 53 -9.59 -19.69 -11.28
C LEU A 53 -8.24 -19.24 -10.70
N ALA A 54 -7.15 -19.93 -11.03
CA ALA A 54 -5.82 -19.60 -10.48
C ALA A 54 -5.33 -18.21 -10.91
N ALA A 55 -5.54 -17.82 -12.17
CA ALA A 55 -5.08 -16.52 -12.68
C ALA A 55 -5.81 -15.33 -12.00
N PRO A 56 -7.17 -15.28 -11.94
CA PRO A 56 -7.86 -14.21 -11.23
C PRO A 56 -7.56 -14.21 -9.74
N LEU A 57 -7.41 -15.38 -9.11
CA LEU A 57 -7.05 -15.47 -7.71
C LEU A 57 -5.67 -14.87 -7.44
N LEU A 58 -4.67 -15.14 -8.28
CA LEU A 58 -3.34 -14.55 -8.19
C LEU A 58 -3.37 -13.02 -8.33
N ILE A 59 -4.18 -12.49 -9.24
CA ILE A 59 -4.33 -11.04 -9.40
C ILE A 59 -4.94 -10.43 -8.14
N ILE A 60 -6.01 -11.01 -7.61
CA ILE A 60 -6.66 -10.52 -6.39
C ILE A 60 -5.70 -10.56 -5.21
N THR A 61 -4.98 -11.66 -5.03
CA THR A 61 -4.01 -11.78 -3.93
C THR A 61 -2.86 -10.77 -4.06
N ALA A 62 -2.36 -10.53 -5.27
CA ALA A 62 -1.34 -9.52 -5.52
C ALA A 62 -1.84 -8.10 -5.19
N VAL A 63 -3.06 -7.74 -5.59
CA VAL A 63 -3.66 -6.43 -5.27
C VAL A 63 -3.85 -6.27 -3.77
N LEU A 64 -4.36 -7.29 -3.08
CA LEU A 64 -4.52 -7.25 -1.62
C LEU A 64 -3.17 -7.11 -0.90
N LEU A 65 -2.15 -7.81 -1.35
CA LEU A 65 -0.80 -7.70 -0.80
C LEU A 65 -0.24 -6.29 -0.98
N CYS A 66 -0.36 -5.71 -2.17
CA CYS A 66 0.06 -4.33 -2.43
C CYS A 66 -0.69 -3.33 -1.53
N ALA A 67 -2.00 -3.49 -1.36
CA ALA A 67 -2.80 -2.65 -0.49
C ALA A 67 -2.36 -2.77 0.98
N ALA A 68 -2.09 -3.99 1.45
CA ALA A 68 -1.59 -4.24 2.81
C ALA A 68 -0.21 -3.60 3.05
N ILE A 69 0.70 -3.71 2.09
CA ILE A 69 2.03 -3.07 2.16
C ILE A 69 1.87 -1.54 2.19
N ALA A 70 1.03 -0.97 1.33
CA ALA A 70 0.78 0.47 1.31
C ALA A 70 0.19 0.96 2.65
N ALA A 71 -0.78 0.24 3.21
CA ALA A 71 -1.35 0.54 4.51
C ALA A 71 -0.29 0.45 5.64
N ALA A 72 0.55 -0.58 5.63
CA ALA A 72 1.63 -0.73 6.61
C ALA A 72 2.64 0.43 6.52
N VAL A 73 3.03 0.83 5.31
CA VAL A 73 3.93 1.97 5.09
C VAL A 73 3.30 3.26 5.59
N LEU A 74 2.01 3.50 5.30
CA LEU A 74 1.30 4.68 5.78
C LEU A 74 1.23 4.71 7.31
N LEU A 75 0.95 3.57 7.96
CA LEU A 75 0.94 3.46 9.41
C LEU A 75 2.32 3.73 10.02
N LEU A 76 3.39 3.21 9.41
CA LEU A 76 4.77 3.47 9.85
C LEU A 76 5.14 4.93 9.68
N LEU A 77 4.74 5.57 8.58
CA LEU A 77 4.96 6.99 8.35
C LEU A 77 4.19 7.84 9.37
N ARG A 78 2.95 7.45 9.67
CA ARG A 78 2.13 8.12 10.70
C ARG A 78 2.72 7.97 12.11
N ARG A 79 3.45 6.89 12.42
CA ARG A 79 4.08 6.67 13.72
C ARG A 79 5.42 7.39 13.90
N ARG A 80 5.95 8.02 12.87
CA ARG A 80 7.24 8.74 12.98
C ARG A 80 7.10 9.92 13.92
N LYS A 81 8.01 10.00 14.88
CA LYS A 81 8.15 11.15 15.76
C LYS A 81 8.65 12.36 14.95
N ASN A 82 8.15 13.52 15.26
CA ASN A 82 8.39 14.75 14.49
C ASN A 82 8.80 15.95 15.33
N VAL A 83 8.80 15.80 16.67
CA VAL A 83 9.32 16.78 17.61
C VAL A 83 10.34 16.09 18.51
N TYR A 84 11.44 16.74 18.74
CA TYR A 84 12.57 16.24 19.53
C TYR A 84 12.91 17.26 20.60
N VAL A 85 13.19 16.77 21.80
CA VAL A 85 13.58 17.61 22.94
C VAL A 85 15.00 17.27 23.35
N TYR A 86 15.80 18.29 23.49
CA TYR A 86 17.22 18.20 23.82
C TYR A 86 17.53 19.02 25.06
N VAL A 87 18.57 18.63 25.76
CA VAL A 87 19.23 19.43 26.80
C VAL A 87 20.69 19.64 26.43
N PRO A 88 21.30 20.76 26.83
CA PRO A 88 22.72 20.96 26.67
C PRO A 88 23.50 19.84 27.35
N ASP A 89 24.55 19.36 26.70
CA ASP A 89 25.50 18.41 27.30
C ASP A 89 26.66 19.15 27.95
N SER A 90 27.52 18.40 28.65
CA SER A 90 28.71 18.91 29.36
C SER A 90 29.71 19.62 28.45
N LYS A 91 29.63 19.36 27.11
CA LYS A 91 30.47 20.02 26.12
C LYS A 91 29.75 21.20 25.47
N PRO A 92 30.42 22.31 25.24
CA PRO A 92 29.82 23.48 24.61
C PRO A 92 29.31 23.13 23.22
N ARG A 93 28.05 23.51 22.91
CA ARG A 93 27.34 23.27 21.65
C ARG A 93 26.94 21.81 21.37
N GLU A 94 27.12 20.91 22.32
CA GLU A 94 26.55 19.55 22.21
C GLU A 94 25.23 19.50 22.93
N TYR A 95 24.22 18.87 22.29
CA TYR A 95 22.89 18.67 22.84
C TYR A 95 22.59 17.19 22.91
N ARG A 96 22.11 16.74 24.05
CA ARG A 96 21.70 15.38 24.28
C ARG A 96 20.18 15.27 24.08
N LEU A 97 19.78 14.39 23.18
CA LEU A 97 18.37 14.08 22.97
C LEU A 97 17.81 13.34 24.17
N ILE A 98 16.76 13.89 24.78
CA ILE A 98 16.09 13.31 25.95
C ILE A 98 14.73 12.72 25.60
N ALA A 99 13.98 13.30 24.65
CA ALA A 99 12.67 12.80 24.28
C ALA A 99 12.31 13.00 22.81
N LYS A 100 11.34 12.21 22.36
CA LYS A 100 10.79 12.29 21.00
C LYS A 100 9.28 12.24 21.10
N PHE A 101 8.63 13.24 20.58
CA PHE A 101 7.18 13.34 20.55
C PHE A 101 6.64 13.24 19.12
N ARG A 102 5.35 13.00 19.06
CA ARG A 102 4.59 13.09 17.83
C ARG A 102 3.48 14.12 18.04
N VAL A 103 3.45 15.10 17.16
CA VAL A 103 2.39 16.10 17.08
C VAL A 103 1.71 15.95 15.74
N GLU A 104 0.39 16.03 15.73
CA GLU A 104 -0.38 15.95 14.49
C GLU A 104 -0.36 17.30 13.77
N PRO A 105 -0.16 17.30 12.42
CA PRO A 105 -0.12 18.56 11.67
C PRO A 105 -1.41 19.36 11.75
N ASP A 106 -2.54 18.65 11.89
CA ASP A 106 -3.88 19.25 11.89
C ASP A 106 -4.40 19.59 13.29
N SER A 107 -3.54 19.46 14.32
CA SER A 107 -3.92 19.82 15.69
C SER A 107 -4.26 21.30 15.78
N GLU A 108 -5.39 21.64 16.36
CA GLU A 108 -5.78 23.05 16.61
C GLU A 108 -4.81 23.73 17.58
N VAL A 109 -4.37 23.00 18.59
CA VAL A 109 -3.39 23.45 19.58
C VAL A 109 -2.22 22.46 19.56
N PRO A 110 -1.18 22.73 18.76
CA PRO A 110 -0.01 21.85 18.71
C PRO A 110 0.78 21.97 20.02
N ALA A 111 0.79 20.89 20.79
CA ALA A 111 1.45 20.85 22.09
C ALA A 111 2.21 19.53 22.29
N ILE A 112 3.20 19.58 23.18
CA ILE A 112 3.87 18.40 23.74
C ILE A 112 3.84 18.46 25.25
N ASP A 113 3.64 17.31 25.89
CA ASP A 113 3.74 17.18 27.34
C ASP A 113 5.18 16.78 27.73
N ALA A 114 5.91 17.72 28.28
CA ALA A 114 7.25 17.57 28.81
C ALA A 114 7.24 17.22 30.32
N GLY A 115 6.08 17.09 30.95
CA GLY A 115 5.96 16.83 32.38
C GLY A 115 6.54 15.49 32.84
N SER A 116 6.66 14.53 31.90
CA SER A 116 7.32 13.24 32.19
C SER A 116 8.84 13.29 32.11
N LEU A 117 9.41 14.43 31.68
CA LEU A 117 10.85 14.61 31.56
C LEU A 117 11.39 15.10 32.92
N ALA A 118 12.51 14.50 33.35
CA ALA A 118 13.20 14.91 34.57
C ALA A 118 13.96 16.23 34.33
N LEU A 119 13.22 17.32 34.17
CA LEU A 119 13.72 18.68 33.98
C LEU A 119 13.40 19.52 35.22
N ASN A 120 14.37 20.34 35.62
CA ASN A 120 14.18 21.24 36.74
C ASN A 120 13.89 22.65 36.22
N PRO A 121 13.15 23.47 37.00
CA PRO A 121 13.04 24.90 36.74
C PRO A 121 14.43 25.54 36.60
N GLY A 122 14.62 26.33 35.55
CA GLY A 122 15.91 26.92 35.21
C GLY A 122 16.80 26.11 34.27
N ASP A 123 16.48 24.83 33.97
CA ASP A 123 17.19 24.06 32.99
C ASP A 123 16.97 24.64 31.57
N THR A 124 18.01 24.64 30.76
CA THR A 124 17.90 25.03 29.36
C THR A 124 17.43 23.82 28.54
N VAL A 125 16.44 24.03 27.70
CA VAL A 125 15.85 23.02 26.83
C VAL A 125 15.80 23.53 25.41
N ALA A 126 16.06 22.68 24.45
CA ALA A 126 15.87 22.98 23.03
C ALA A 126 14.84 22.04 22.44
N VAL A 127 13.89 22.59 21.71
CA VAL A 127 12.87 21.85 20.99
C VAL A 127 13.12 21.96 19.48
N GLU A 128 13.28 20.82 18.84
CA GLU A 128 13.44 20.74 17.40
C GLU A 128 12.16 20.21 16.78
N VAL A 129 11.51 21.00 15.95
CA VAL A 129 10.34 20.61 15.16
C VAL A 129 10.81 20.31 13.75
N LYS A 130 10.53 19.08 13.26
CA LYS A 130 10.89 18.71 11.90
C LYS A 130 10.29 19.65 10.87
N LYS A 131 11.06 19.94 9.83
CA LYS A 131 10.69 20.82 8.72
C LYS A 131 9.30 20.54 8.13
N SER A 132 8.93 19.26 7.98
CA SER A 132 7.61 18.89 7.45
C SER A 132 6.47 19.38 8.35
N LEU A 133 6.62 19.24 9.67
CA LEU A 133 5.64 19.70 10.64
C LEU A 133 5.70 21.23 10.78
N ALA A 134 6.90 21.82 10.89
CA ALA A 134 7.08 23.26 11.02
C ALA A 134 6.43 24.06 9.87
N ARG A 135 6.45 23.51 8.66
CA ARG A 135 5.76 24.14 7.52
C ARG A 135 4.23 24.14 7.65
N HIS A 136 3.65 23.09 8.23
CA HIS A 136 2.20 23.00 8.45
C HIS A 136 1.77 23.90 9.60
N LEU A 137 2.61 24.06 10.62
CA LEU A 137 2.35 24.83 11.81
C LEU A 137 2.91 26.26 11.75
N SER A 138 3.40 26.70 10.60
CA SER A 138 4.02 28.03 10.45
C SER A 138 3.06 29.15 10.85
N GLY A 139 3.54 30.04 11.71
CA GLY A 139 2.77 31.15 12.25
C GLY A 139 1.80 30.77 13.36
N ARG A 140 1.76 29.49 13.76
CA ARG A 140 0.93 29.00 14.87
C ARG A 140 1.73 28.92 16.16
N GLU A 141 1.03 29.07 17.26
CA GLU A 141 1.59 28.86 18.59
C GLU A 141 1.81 27.36 18.84
N PHE A 142 2.96 27.06 19.43
CA PHE A 142 3.33 25.71 19.85
C PHE A 142 3.60 25.72 21.35
N THR A 143 2.93 24.85 22.08
CA THR A 143 3.02 24.80 23.53
C THR A 143 3.84 23.59 23.99
N VAL A 144 4.74 23.85 24.92
CA VAL A 144 5.49 22.83 25.66
C VAL A 144 4.99 22.90 27.10
N SER A 145 4.23 21.87 27.51
CA SER A 145 3.64 21.79 28.83
C SER A 145 4.60 21.16 29.83
N PHE A 146 4.84 21.82 30.92
CA PHE A 146 5.55 21.32 32.09
C PHE A 146 4.59 21.14 33.26
N PRO A 147 4.96 20.43 34.34
CA PRO A 147 4.07 20.22 35.48
C PRO A 147 3.60 21.50 36.18
N GLN A 148 4.38 22.55 36.08
CA GLN A 148 4.19 23.80 36.82
C GLN A 148 3.78 24.98 35.94
N SER A 149 4.11 24.93 34.63
CA SER A 149 3.85 26.05 33.73
C SER A 149 3.97 25.61 32.27
N ASP A 150 3.36 26.37 31.39
CA ASP A 150 3.44 26.15 29.95
C ASP A 150 4.39 27.18 29.31
N HIS A 151 5.21 26.71 28.38
CA HIS A 151 6.00 27.58 27.52
C HIS A 151 5.43 27.57 26.10
N THR A 152 5.04 28.74 25.61
CA THR A 152 4.45 28.87 24.26
C THR A 152 5.33 29.74 23.40
N TYR A 153 5.55 29.30 22.14
CA TYR A 153 6.28 30.07 21.15
C TYR A 153 5.66 29.90 19.77
N THR A 154 5.97 30.81 18.84
CA THR A 154 5.43 30.76 17.48
C THR A 154 6.42 30.05 16.56
N ILE A 155 5.96 29.00 15.88
CA ILE A 155 6.77 28.26 14.89
C ILE A 155 7.01 29.15 13.66
N GLN A 156 8.25 29.25 13.24
CA GLN A 156 8.64 29.99 12.06
C GLN A 156 8.84 29.03 10.87
N ALA A 157 8.28 29.39 9.69
CA ALA A 157 8.52 28.64 8.48
C ALA A 157 9.97 28.76 8.08
N SER A 158 10.72 27.68 8.14
CA SER A 158 12.13 27.61 7.80
C SER A 158 12.42 26.65 6.65
N LYS A 159 13.55 26.88 5.98
CA LYS A 159 14.12 25.89 5.04
C LYS A 159 14.68 24.66 5.77
N HIS A 160 14.92 24.76 7.05
CA HIS A 160 15.45 23.74 7.96
C HIS A 160 14.39 23.31 8.98
N ASN A 161 14.76 22.46 9.93
CA ASN A 161 13.94 22.19 11.10
C ASN A 161 13.83 23.46 11.93
N ASP A 162 12.71 23.66 12.57
CA ASP A 162 12.56 24.77 13.52
C ASP A 162 13.26 24.39 14.83
N TRP A 163 14.08 25.27 15.33
CA TRP A 163 14.86 25.09 16.56
C TRP A 163 14.55 26.22 17.52
N HIS A 164 13.99 25.87 18.66
CA HIS A 164 13.65 26.84 19.71
C HIS A 164 14.30 26.44 21.02
N GLU A 165 15.08 27.36 21.59
CA GLU A 165 15.79 27.16 22.86
C GLU A 165 15.21 28.11 23.89
N PHE A 166 14.93 27.58 25.08
CA PHE A 166 14.35 28.35 26.17
C PHE A 166 14.75 27.74 27.51
N THR A 167 14.48 28.48 28.58
CA THR A 167 14.70 28.00 29.94
C THR A 167 13.36 27.52 30.51
N VAL A 168 13.38 26.37 31.19
CA VAL A 168 12.18 25.82 31.85
C VAL A 168 11.69 26.84 32.86
N PRO A 169 10.43 27.29 32.75
CA PRO A 169 9.91 28.30 33.64
C PRO A 169 9.92 27.82 35.11
N ALA A 170 10.22 28.73 36.04
CA ALA A 170 10.04 28.49 37.46
C ALA A 170 8.56 28.70 37.82
N GLU A 171 8.14 28.11 38.93
CA GLU A 171 6.83 28.47 39.53
C GLU A 171 6.81 29.96 39.86
N GLU A 172 5.74 30.67 39.42
CA GLU A 172 5.42 32.00 39.93
C GLU A 172 4.74 31.92 41.29
#